data_25d79f40a2caa36021ff1cfd9fdbf02d
#
_entry.id   25d79f40a2caa36021ff1cfd9fdbf02d
#
_cell.length_a   1.000
_cell.length_b   1.000
_cell.length_c   1.000
_cell.angle_alpha   90.00
_cell.angle_beta   90.00
_cell.angle_gamma   90.00
#
_symmetry.space_group_name_H-M   'P 1'
#
loop_
_entity.id
_entity.type
_entity.pdbx_description
1 polymer ?
#
loop_
_entity_poly.entity_id
_entity_poly.type
_entity_poly.pdbx_seq_one_letter_code
_entity_poly.pdbx_strand_id
1 'polypeptide(L)'
;MVEKNKDKEHESNEEINVNYVNKQNKQIGKVNVVKDPLFNIGDIVKHRIYPFRGVIVDVDPEFSNTEEWYQSIPAEIRPSRNQPYYHLMAENTETFYTAYVSQQNLVDDGDNGPLEHPDLDEIFSGMKKGKYHLRNEVRN
;
A
#
# COMPACT_ATOMS: atom_id res chain seq x y z
N MET A 1 -1.48 7.38 11.48
CA MET A 1 -1.46 7.32 10.56
C MET A 1 -2.55 6.96 9.89
N VAL A 2 -2.65 7.16 8.98
CA VAL A 2 -3.67 7.00 8.31
C VAL A 2 -4.25 5.81 8.04
N GLU A 3 -3.55 4.89 7.99
CA GLU A 3 -4.03 3.71 7.66
C GLU A 3 -5.03 3.19 8.51
N LYS A 4 -5.12 3.63 9.64
CA LYS A 4 -5.91 3.10 10.42
C LYS A 4 -7.20 3.35 10.10
N ASN A 5 -7.77 3.23 9.33
CA ASN A 5 -8.91 3.55 9.08
C ASN A 5 -9.69 2.68 8.65
N LYS A 6 -10.21 2.37 8.44
CA LYS A 6 -11.00 1.67 8.12
C LYS A 6 -11.31 0.87 7.21
N ASP A 7 -11.04 0.14 6.90
CA ASP A 7 -11.17 -0.66 6.02
C ASP A 7 -11.74 -1.76 6.48
N LYS A 8 -12.46 -2.09 6.71
CA LYS A 8 -12.95 -3.13 7.16
C LYS A 8 -12.81 -4.26 6.61
N GLU A 9 -12.31 -4.91 6.50
CA GLU A 9 -12.08 -5.99 5.94
C GLU A 9 -11.96 -7.00 6.59
N HIS A 10 -11.90 -7.50 6.91
CA HIS A 10 -11.63 -8.42 7.46
C HIS A 10 -11.08 -9.36 7.38
N GLU A 11 -10.93 -9.77 7.60
CA GLU A 11 -10.28 -10.59 7.59
C GLU A 11 -10.16 -11.59 7.44
N SER A 12 -10.53 -11.75 7.43
CA SER A 12 -10.30 -12.72 7.19
C SER A 12 -10.07 -13.29 6.54
N ASN A 13 -10.43 -13.08 6.16
CA ASN A 13 -10.05 -13.65 5.62
C ASN A 13 -9.34 -14.00 5.18
N GLU A 14 -9.24 -13.97 5.22
CA GLU A 14 -8.46 -14.41 5.02
C GLU A 14 -8.05 -15.15 4.97
N GLU A 15 -8.50 -15.44 5.11
CA GLU A 15 -8.07 -16.23 5.10
C GLU A 15 -8.23 -16.82 4.48
N ILE A 16 -8.86 -16.62 4.02
CA ILE A 16 -8.96 -17.26 3.47
C ILE A 16 -8.83 -17.41 2.55
N ASN A 17 -9.21 -17.34 2.04
CA ASN A 17 -8.88 -17.64 1.45
C ASN A 17 -8.27 -18.08 1.09
N VAL A 18 -8.30 -18.29 1.13
CA VAL A 18 -7.58 -18.85 1.11
C VAL A 18 -7.56 -19.39 1.26
N ASN A 19 -8.02 -19.66 1.29
CA ASN A 19 -8.00 -20.38 1.52
C ASN A 19 -8.58 -20.72 1.15
N TYR A 20 -8.97 -20.64 0.76
CA TYR A 20 -9.26 -21.27 0.55
C TYR A 20 -9.02 -21.70 -0.10
N VAL A 21 -9.28 -21.63 -0.67
CA VAL A 21 -8.71 -22.30 -0.89
C VAL A 21 -8.33 -22.74 -0.64
N ASN A 22 -8.44 -22.97 -0.41
CA ASN A 22 -7.91 -23.65 0.13
C ASN A 22 -8.13 -24.03 0.55
N LYS A 23 -8.74 -24.27 0.48
CA LYS A 23 -8.75 -24.87 1.01
C LYS A 23 -8.72 -25.48 0.63
N GLN A 24 -8.76 -25.58 0.10
CA GLN A 24 -8.41 -26.31 -0.09
C GLN A 24 -7.67 -26.46 -0.27
N ASN A 25 -7.66 -26.44 -0.58
CA ASN A 25 -6.65 -26.80 -0.56
C ASN A 25 -6.15 -26.75 -0.08
N LYS A 26 -6.32 -26.95 0.03
CA LYS A 26 -5.70 -27.11 0.55
C LYS A 26 -5.08 -27.23 0.88
N GLN A 27 -5.15 -27.46 0.78
CA GLN A 27 -4.43 -27.60 1.02
C GLN A 27 -3.57 -27.39 0.95
N ILE A 28 -3.74 -27.37 0.31
CA ILE A 28 -2.84 -27.19 0.12
C ILE A 28 -2.33 -26.66 0.55
N GLY A 29 -2.42 -26.30 0.74
CA GLY A 29 -1.86 -25.86 1.13
C GLY A 29 -1.74 -25.06 1.53
N LYS A 30 -1.68 -25.03 1.96
CA LYS A 30 -1.44 -24.28 2.30
C LYS A 30 -0.66 -23.39 2.23
N VAL A 31 -0.53 -23.28 2.06
CA VAL A 31 0.32 -22.55 1.69
C VAL A 31 -0.03 -21.23 1.82
N ASN A 32 0.49 -20.56 2.11
CA ASN A 32 0.25 -19.41 2.34
C ASN A 32 0.67 -18.61 1.32
N VAL A 33 0.02 -18.17 0.61
CA VAL A 33 0.35 -17.43 -0.48
C VAL A 33 0.29 -15.99 -0.22
N VAL A 34 1.38 -15.32 -0.37
CA VAL A 34 1.44 -13.89 -0.20
C VAL A 34 1.05 -13.27 -1.52
N LYS A 35 0.23 -12.26 -1.53
CA LYS A 35 -0.20 -11.64 -2.75
C LYS A 35 0.95 -10.90 -3.40
N ASP A 36 0.97 -10.91 -4.70
CA ASP A 36 1.99 -10.18 -5.43
C ASP A 36 1.69 -8.69 -5.39
N PRO A 37 2.72 -7.86 -5.32
CA PRO A 37 2.50 -6.42 -5.35
C PRO A 37 1.89 -5.98 -6.67
N LEU A 38 0.86 -5.18 -6.59
CA LEU A 38 0.20 -4.64 -7.77
C LEU A 38 0.79 -3.29 -8.16
N PHE A 39 1.50 -2.64 -7.26
CA PHE A 39 2.01 -1.31 -7.50
C PHE A 39 3.52 -1.29 -7.33
N ASN A 40 4.17 -0.36 -8.00
CA ASN A 40 5.63 -0.25 -8.00
C ASN A 40 6.05 1.11 -7.47
N ILE A 41 7.32 1.23 -7.10
CA ILE A 41 7.86 2.50 -6.68
C ILE A 41 7.65 3.51 -7.81
N GLY A 42 7.13 4.67 -7.47
CA GLY A 42 6.81 5.71 -8.43
C GLY A 42 5.36 5.77 -8.84
N ASP A 43 4.60 4.71 -8.58
CA ASP A 43 3.19 4.72 -8.94
C ASP A 43 2.43 5.70 -8.05
N ILE A 44 1.45 6.37 -8.63
CA ILE A 44 0.58 7.27 -7.90
C ILE A 44 -0.68 6.51 -7.54
N VAL A 45 -1.02 6.52 -6.26
CA VAL A 45 -2.18 5.78 -5.76
C VAL A 45 -3.01 6.68 -4.87
N LYS A 46 -4.23 6.27 -4.60
CA LYS A 46 -5.05 6.95 -3.62
C LYS A 46 -5.68 5.91 -2.72
N HIS A 47 -6.05 6.35 -1.52
CA HIS A 47 -6.73 5.48 -0.58
C HIS A 47 -8.17 5.32 -1.03
N ARG A 48 -8.69 4.10 -0.89
CA ARG A 48 -10.04 3.85 -1.34
C ARG A 48 -11.09 4.57 -0.55
N ILE A 49 -10.81 4.89 0.69
CA ILE A 49 -11.79 5.49 1.57
C ILE A 49 -11.40 6.87 2.05
N TYR A 50 -10.18 7.03 2.52
CA TYR A 50 -9.74 8.30 3.07
C TYR A 50 -9.27 9.24 1.97
N PRO A 51 -9.46 10.55 2.13
CA PRO A 51 -9.19 11.51 1.07
C PRO A 51 -7.72 11.89 0.97
N PHE A 52 -6.87 10.95 0.62
CA PHE A 52 -5.48 11.27 0.36
C PHE A 52 -4.94 10.43 -0.79
N ARG A 53 -3.87 10.92 -1.36
CA ARG A 53 -3.16 10.22 -2.44
C ARG A 53 -1.67 10.26 -2.13
N GLY A 54 -0.90 9.45 -2.81
CA GLY A 54 0.53 9.39 -2.54
C GLY A 54 1.29 8.74 -3.66
N VAL A 55 2.62 8.85 -3.57
CA VAL A 55 3.52 8.19 -4.49
C VAL A 55 4.22 7.09 -3.72
N ILE A 56 4.28 5.90 -4.27
CA ILE A 56 4.90 4.77 -3.61
C ILE A 56 6.41 4.93 -3.61
N VAL A 57 7.03 4.86 -2.46
CA VAL A 57 8.47 4.97 -2.32
C VAL A 57 9.12 3.68 -1.85
N ASP A 58 8.36 2.75 -1.33
CA ASP A 58 8.91 1.46 -0.93
C ASP A 58 7.77 0.45 -0.83
N VAL A 59 8.09 -0.82 -1.01
CA VAL A 59 7.10 -1.89 -1.01
C VAL A 59 7.57 -2.98 -0.09
N ASP A 60 6.72 -3.38 0.85
CA ASP A 60 6.98 -4.55 1.70
C ASP A 60 6.12 -5.69 1.18
N PRO A 61 6.67 -6.86 0.92
CA PRO A 61 5.89 -7.97 0.37
C PRO A 61 4.76 -8.40 1.31
N GLU A 62 4.93 -8.17 2.59
CA GLU A 62 3.89 -8.42 3.56
C GLU A 62 4.12 -7.46 4.70
N PHE A 63 3.19 -7.39 5.64
CA PHE A 63 3.28 -6.43 6.74
C PHE A 63 4.64 -6.48 7.40
N SER A 64 5.25 -5.32 7.56
CA SER A 64 6.57 -5.22 8.14
C SER A 64 6.70 -3.93 8.95
N ASN A 65 5.89 -3.79 9.94
CA ASN A 65 5.97 -2.67 10.86
C ASN A 65 5.83 -3.27 12.25
N THR A 66 5.70 -2.47 13.28
CA THR A 66 5.70 -3.01 14.63
C THR A 66 4.35 -3.61 14.97
N GLU A 67 4.40 -4.54 15.90
CA GLU A 67 3.16 -5.13 16.39
C GLU A 67 2.30 -4.08 17.05
N GLU A 68 2.89 -3.12 17.75
CA GLU A 68 2.14 -2.05 18.37
C GLU A 68 1.37 -1.24 17.35
N TRP A 69 2.03 -0.93 16.22
CA TRP A 69 1.35 -0.18 15.17
C TRP A 69 0.16 -0.96 14.65
N TYR A 70 0.36 -2.25 14.41
CA TYR A 70 -0.69 -3.09 13.87
C TYR A 70 -1.86 -3.21 14.84
N GLN A 71 -1.55 -3.41 16.11
CA GLN A 71 -2.60 -3.57 17.10
C GLN A 71 -3.32 -2.25 17.40
N SER A 72 -2.73 -1.12 17.01
CA SER A 72 -3.40 0.14 17.22
C SER A 72 -4.56 0.33 16.24
N ILE A 73 -4.63 -0.48 15.19
CA ILE A 73 -5.74 -0.41 14.27
C ILE A 73 -6.90 -1.18 14.89
N PRO A 74 -8.09 -0.60 14.96
CA PRO A 74 -9.22 -1.33 15.52
C PRO A 74 -9.43 -2.65 14.81
N ALA A 75 -9.72 -3.69 15.58
CA ALA A 75 -9.79 -5.05 15.03
C ALA A 75 -10.77 -5.18 13.86
N GLU A 76 -11.86 -4.43 13.91
CA GLU A 76 -12.88 -4.56 12.90
C GLU A 76 -12.43 -4.07 11.53
N ILE A 77 -11.43 -3.21 11.48
CA ILE A 77 -10.99 -2.65 10.22
C ILE A 77 -9.54 -2.94 9.93
N ARG A 78 -8.92 -3.80 10.72
CA ARG A 78 -7.50 -4.10 10.59
C ARG A 78 -7.25 -4.96 9.35
N PRO A 79 -6.40 -4.54 8.43
CA PRO A 79 -6.14 -5.32 7.21
C PRO A 79 -5.34 -6.57 7.52
N SER A 80 -5.43 -7.56 6.64
CA SER A 80 -4.62 -8.76 6.77
C SER A 80 -3.14 -8.44 6.65
N ARG A 81 -2.31 -9.15 7.39
CA ARG A 81 -0.86 -9.00 7.29
C ARG A 81 -0.31 -9.65 6.03
N ASN A 82 -1.04 -10.58 5.43
CA ASN A 82 -0.52 -11.36 4.32
C ASN A 82 -0.83 -10.73 2.99
N GLN A 83 -0.34 -9.54 2.83
CA GLN A 83 -0.49 -8.82 1.57
C GLN A 83 0.57 -7.74 1.53
N PRO A 84 0.90 -7.20 0.37
CA PRO A 84 1.86 -6.12 0.30
C PRO A 84 1.38 -4.88 1.04
N TYR A 85 2.33 -4.18 1.65
CA TYR A 85 2.10 -2.88 2.27
C TYR A 85 3.04 -1.89 1.61
N TYR A 86 2.62 -0.65 1.52
CA TYR A 86 3.35 0.35 0.77
C TYR A 86 3.67 1.57 1.60
N HIS A 87 4.88 2.07 1.43
CA HIS A 87 5.29 3.32 2.05
C HIS A 87 5.05 4.42 1.03
N LEU A 88 4.32 5.44 1.41
CA LEU A 88 3.93 6.51 0.51
C LEU A 88 4.43 7.86 0.98
N MET A 89 4.82 8.71 0.02
CA MET A 89 4.84 10.13 0.24
C MET A 89 3.45 10.60 -0.07
N ALA A 90 2.72 11.03 0.92
CA ALA A 90 1.28 11.26 0.82
C ALA A 90 0.89 12.70 1.03
N GLU A 91 -0.25 13.06 0.50
CA GLU A 91 -0.79 14.39 0.71
C GLU A 91 -2.31 14.37 0.74
N ASN A 92 -2.88 15.31 1.47
CA ASN A 92 -4.30 15.55 1.39
C ASN A 92 -4.44 17.05 1.14
N THR A 93 -5.62 17.62 1.31
CA THR A 93 -5.81 19.02 0.99
C THR A 93 -5.13 19.94 1.98
N GLU A 94 -4.65 19.42 3.10
CA GLU A 94 -4.10 20.27 4.14
C GLU A 94 -2.64 20.06 4.46
N THR A 95 -2.10 18.90 4.21
CA THR A 95 -0.76 18.63 4.67
C THR A 95 -0.07 17.53 3.85
N PHE A 96 1.25 17.41 4.07
CA PHE A 96 2.08 16.39 3.45
C PHE A 96 2.61 15.47 4.56
N TYR A 97 2.70 14.19 4.29
CA TYR A 97 3.15 13.25 5.31
C TYR A 97 3.55 11.92 4.67
N THR A 98 3.99 10.98 5.47
CA THR A 98 4.25 9.64 4.99
C THR A 98 3.13 8.73 5.49
N ALA A 99 2.82 7.72 4.74
CA ALA A 99 1.77 6.79 5.13
C ALA A 99 2.21 5.37 4.84
N TYR A 100 1.70 4.41 5.60
CA TYR A 100 1.96 2.99 5.41
C TYR A 100 0.60 2.33 5.20
N VAL A 101 0.38 1.78 4.02
CA VAL A 101 -0.97 1.38 3.62
C VAL A 101 -0.97 0.01 2.98
N SER A 102 -1.94 -0.81 3.36
CA SER A 102 -2.10 -2.13 2.79
C SER A 102 -2.57 -2.06 1.35
N GLN A 103 -2.21 -3.04 0.56
CA GLN A 103 -2.59 -3.09 -0.83
C GLN A 103 -4.09 -3.03 -1.05
N GLN A 104 -4.85 -3.67 -0.18
CA GLN A 104 -6.29 -3.72 -0.35
C GLN A 104 -6.94 -2.33 -0.27
N ASN A 105 -6.25 -1.38 0.32
CA ASN A 105 -6.81 -0.05 0.49
C ASN A 105 -6.31 0.98 -0.51
N LEU A 106 -5.61 0.53 -1.54
CA LEU A 106 -5.06 1.45 -2.54
C LEU A 106 -5.62 1.16 -3.93
N VAL A 107 -5.80 2.23 -4.70
CA VAL A 107 -6.16 2.10 -6.11
C VAL A 107 -5.29 3.04 -6.92
N ASP A 108 -5.09 2.73 -8.18
CA ASP A 108 -4.26 3.54 -9.06
C ASP A 108 -4.86 4.94 -9.23
N ASP A 109 -4.01 5.94 -9.23
CA ASP A 109 -4.45 7.31 -9.38
C ASP A 109 -3.55 8.08 -10.35
N GLY A 110 -2.87 7.36 -11.23
CA GLY A 110 -1.90 7.98 -12.13
C GLY A 110 -2.45 8.96 -13.12
N ASP A 111 -3.76 8.87 -13.40
CA ASP A 111 -4.36 9.78 -14.37
C ASP A 111 -4.73 11.14 -13.79
N ASN A 112 -4.58 11.33 -12.52
CA ASN A 112 -5.00 12.58 -11.88
C ASN A 112 -3.86 13.54 -11.58
N GLY A 113 -2.77 13.39 -12.29
CA GLY A 113 -1.70 14.38 -12.26
C GLY A 113 -0.75 14.26 -11.10
N PRO A 114 0.23 15.14 -11.05
CA PRO A 114 1.30 15.05 -10.05
C PRO A 114 0.84 15.45 -8.67
N LEU A 115 1.66 15.06 -7.68
CA LEU A 115 1.47 15.49 -6.31
C LEU A 115 2.35 16.71 -6.06
N GLU A 116 2.09 17.38 -4.95
CA GLU A 116 2.87 18.55 -4.58
C GLU A 116 3.77 18.31 -3.37
N HIS A 117 3.85 17.09 -2.91
CA HIS A 117 4.66 16.76 -1.74
C HIS A 117 6.10 17.23 -1.97
N PRO A 118 6.63 18.07 -1.08
CA PRO A 118 7.93 18.69 -1.32
C PRO A 118 9.12 17.76 -1.38
N ASP A 119 9.01 16.60 -0.76
CA ASP A 119 10.13 15.68 -0.72
C ASP A 119 10.24 14.79 -1.94
N LEU A 120 9.28 14.86 -2.86
CA LEU A 120 9.35 14.00 -4.03
C LEU A 120 10.56 14.28 -4.89
N ASP A 121 10.99 15.54 -4.96
CA ASP A 121 12.12 15.88 -5.79
C ASP A 121 13.44 15.29 -5.29
N GLU A 122 13.49 14.86 -4.05
CA GLU A 122 14.70 14.25 -3.54
C GLU A 122 14.83 12.80 -4.01
N ILE A 123 13.73 12.18 -4.32
CA ILE A 123 13.71 10.76 -4.67
C ILE A 123 13.53 10.58 -6.17
N PHE A 124 12.69 11.40 -6.78
CA PHE A 124 12.30 11.21 -8.16
C PHE A 124 12.76 12.38 -9.03
N SER A 125 13.10 12.07 -10.27
CA SER A 125 13.50 13.11 -11.21
C SER A 125 12.30 13.82 -11.82
N GLY A 126 11.15 13.20 -11.79
CA GLY A 126 9.95 13.81 -12.35
C GLY A 126 8.94 12.76 -12.72
N MET A 127 7.83 13.22 -13.27
CA MET A 127 6.73 12.36 -13.62
C MET A 127 6.64 12.24 -15.12
N LYS A 128 6.33 11.02 -15.61
CA LYS A 128 6.18 10.80 -17.01
C LYS A 128 5.20 9.70 -17.22
N LYS A 129 4.18 9.93 -18.01
CA LYS A 129 3.16 8.93 -18.31
C LYS A 129 2.47 8.39 -17.07
N GLY A 130 2.13 9.31 -16.17
CA GLY A 130 1.37 8.95 -14.98
C GLY A 130 2.17 8.28 -13.88
N LYS A 131 3.49 8.36 -13.95
CA LYS A 131 4.33 7.67 -12.99
C LYS A 131 5.57 8.48 -12.69
N TYR A 132 6.04 8.45 -11.46
CA TYR A 132 7.28 9.10 -11.05
C TYR A 132 8.47 8.18 -11.33
N HIS A 133 9.60 8.77 -11.70
CA HIS A 133 10.78 8.00 -12.06
C HIS A 133 11.94 8.33 -11.13
N LEU A 134 12.57 7.31 -10.61
CA LEU A 134 13.66 7.47 -9.64
C LEU A 134 14.82 8.23 -10.24
N ARG A 135 15.44 9.07 -9.41
CA ARG A 135 16.51 9.91 -9.88
C ARG A 135 17.71 9.17 -10.38
N ASN A 136 18.08 8.15 -9.70
CA ASN A 136 19.29 7.54 -10.05
C ASN A 136 19.22 6.31 -10.84
N GLU A 137 18.06 6.00 -11.32
CA GLU A 137 18.00 4.78 -12.03
C GLU A 137 18.75 4.85 -13.28
N VAL A 138 19.20 5.99 -13.62
CA VAL A 138 19.96 6.08 -14.72
C VAL A 138 21.31 6.09 -14.54
N ARG A 139 21.76 6.34 -13.51
CA ARG A 139 23.07 6.46 -13.33
C ARG A 139 23.58 5.41 -13.06
N ASN A 140 23.49 4.78 -13.13
CA ASN A 140 24.15 3.78 -12.86
C ASN A 140 24.27 3.05 -13.29
#